data_ed67123990937e7badfd36c025682d18
#
_entry.id   ed67123990937e7badfd36c025682d18
#
_cell.length_a   1.000
_cell.length_b   1.000
_cell.length_c   1.000
_cell.angle_alpha   90.00
_cell.angle_beta   90.00
_cell.angle_gamma   90.00
#
_symmetry.space_group_name_H-M   'P 1'
#
loop_
_entity.id
_entity.type
_entity.pdbx_description
1 polymer ?
#
loop_
_entity_poly.entity_id
_entity_poly.type
_entity_poly.pdbx_seq_one_letter_code
_entity_poly.pdbx_strand_id
1 'polypeptide(L)'
;MVGTTTVAHPLSEPLIELIAGRFRVLAEPMRIKILDQLRSGDATVSELQEALGASQQNVSKHLGILHAAGMVTRTKDRNHVRYSIADEGVFELCEQVCGGVRRQLDELETVVPRAATR
;
A
#
# COMPACT_ATOMS: atom_id res chain seq x y z
N MET A 1 12.12 0.45 -20.30
CA MET A 1 12.31 0.72 -19.08
C MET A 1 11.84 2.03 -18.74
N VAL A 2 11.34 2.13 -17.73
CA VAL A 2 10.96 3.28 -17.38
C VAL A 2 12.06 4.01 -16.96
N GLY A 3 12.24 5.02 -17.48
CA GLY A 3 13.26 5.80 -17.09
C GLY A 3 13.12 6.13 -15.68
N THR A 4 14.14 6.04 -14.99
CA THR A 4 14.16 6.48 -13.66
C THR A 4 14.31 7.96 -13.70
N THR A 5 13.38 8.65 -13.13
CA THR A 5 13.48 10.10 -13.06
C THR A 5 14.53 10.42 -12.01
N THR A 6 15.54 11.13 -12.43
CA THR A 6 16.58 11.55 -11.51
C THR A 6 16.13 12.82 -10.83
N VAL A 7 16.13 12.80 -9.52
CA VAL A 7 15.71 13.93 -8.72
C VAL A 7 16.94 14.61 -8.14
N ALA A 8 16.98 15.90 -8.22
CA ALA A 8 18.12 16.65 -7.70
C ALA A 8 18.19 16.55 -6.18
N HIS A 9 19.41 16.56 -5.67
CA HIS A 9 19.66 16.52 -4.25
C HIS A 9 20.56 17.68 -3.87
N PRO A 10 20.37 18.23 -2.68
CA PRO A 10 19.37 17.81 -1.69
C PRO A 10 17.97 18.15 -2.15
N LEU A 11 16.98 17.46 -1.59
CA LEU A 11 15.61 17.67 -1.96
C LEU A 11 15.12 19.03 -1.50
N SER A 12 14.25 19.65 -2.29
CA SER A 12 13.66 20.93 -1.88
C SER A 12 12.66 20.70 -0.76
N GLU A 13 12.40 21.75 0.03
CA GLU A 13 11.43 21.63 1.12
C GLU A 13 10.04 21.25 0.65
N PRO A 14 9.50 21.86 -0.42
CA PRO A 14 8.18 21.45 -0.88
C PRO A 14 8.14 19.98 -1.31
N LEU A 15 9.20 19.50 -1.92
CA LEU A 15 9.24 18.10 -2.34
C LEU A 15 9.29 17.18 -1.13
N ILE A 16 10.06 17.55 -0.11
CA ILE A 16 10.11 16.77 1.13
C ILE A 16 8.73 16.66 1.76
N GLU A 17 7.97 17.76 1.75
CA GLU A 17 6.62 17.74 2.31
C GLU A 17 5.70 16.78 1.53
N LEU A 18 5.81 16.79 0.22
CA LEU A 18 5.01 15.88 -0.59
C LEU A 18 5.37 14.43 -0.34
N ILE A 19 6.66 14.16 -0.23
CA ILE A 19 7.12 12.80 0.05
C ILE A 19 6.62 12.35 1.42
N ALA A 20 6.74 13.20 2.42
CA ALA A 20 6.26 12.87 3.76
C ALA A 20 4.76 12.59 3.75
N GLY A 21 4.01 13.36 2.95
CA GLY A 21 2.59 13.15 2.82
C GLY A 21 2.25 11.78 2.26
N ARG A 22 3.03 11.32 1.28
CA ARG A 22 2.82 9.99 0.73
C ARG A 22 3.05 8.90 1.76
N PHE A 23 4.11 9.04 2.54
CA PHE A 23 4.37 8.05 3.59
C PHE A 23 3.30 8.08 4.67
N ARG A 24 2.76 9.26 4.97
CA ARG A 24 1.65 9.33 5.94
C ARG A 24 0.43 8.57 5.46
N VAL A 25 0.14 8.66 4.16
CA VAL A 25 -0.99 7.92 3.60
C VAL A 25 -0.77 6.42 3.78
N LEU A 26 0.45 5.96 3.58
CA LEU A 26 0.77 4.55 3.69
C LEU A 26 0.90 4.06 5.13
N ALA A 27 0.93 4.96 6.09
CA ALA A 27 1.22 4.58 7.48
C ALA A 27 -0.02 4.20 8.27
N GLU A 28 -1.10 3.84 7.61
CA GLU A 28 -2.33 3.48 8.28
C GLU A 28 -2.67 2.02 7.96
N PRO A 29 -2.84 1.16 8.98
CA PRO A 29 -2.97 -0.29 8.75
C PRO A 29 -4.05 -0.69 7.77
N MET A 30 -5.23 -0.06 7.82
CA MET A 30 -6.29 -0.44 6.90
C MET A 30 -5.88 -0.16 5.46
N ARG A 31 -5.16 0.92 5.21
CA ARG A 31 -4.73 1.23 3.85
C ARG A 31 -3.66 0.24 3.38
N ILE A 32 -2.80 -0.21 4.28
CA ILE A 32 -1.84 -1.25 3.94
C ILE A 32 -2.57 -2.55 3.60
N LYS A 33 -3.59 -2.90 4.37
CA LYS A 33 -4.38 -4.10 4.11
C LYS A 33 -5.06 -4.03 2.75
N ILE A 34 -5.58 -2.87 2.38
CA ILE A 34 -6.22 -2.70 1.08
C ILE A 34 -5.20 -2.89 -0.04
N LEU A 35 -4.05 -2.23 0.07
CA LEU A 35 -3.02 -2.37 -0.95
C LEU A 35 -2.53 -3.81 -1.06
N ASP A 36 -2.41 -4.49 0.06
CA ASP A 36 -2.01 -5.89 0.07
C ASP A 36 -3.00 -6.75 -0.71
N GLN A 37 -4.29 -6.51 -0.51
CA GLN A 37 -5.31 -7.24 -1.27
C GLN A 37 -5.23 -6.93 -2.76
N LEU A 38 -4.97 -5.68 -3.11
CA LEU A 38 -4.91 -5.27 -4.51
C LEU A 38 -3.66 -5.79 -5.23
N ARG A 39 -2.70 -6.29 -4.49
CA ARG A 39 -1.51 -6.89 -5.12
C ARG A 39 -1.87 -8.12 -5.95
N SER A 40 -2.97 -8.78 -5.61
CA SER A 40 -3.40 -9.97 -6.36
C SER A 40 -4.25 -9.61 -7.57
N GLY A 41 -4.66 -8.37 -7.70
CA GLY A 41 -5.52 -7.96 -8.80
C GLY A 41 -6.51 -6.92 -8.33
N ASP A 42 -7.26 -6.35 -9.27
CA ASP A 42 -8.23 -5.31 -8.91
C ASP A 42 -9.38 -5.90 -8.10
N ALA A 43 -10.10 -5.02 -7.43
CA ALA A 43 -11.21 -5.44 -6.58
C ALA A 43 -12.22 -4.32 -6.44
N THR A 44 -13.45 -4.72 -6.16
CA THR A 44 -14.52 -3.78 -5.81
C THR A 44 -14.51 -3.55 -4.31
N VAL A 45 -15.26 -2.52 -3.87
CA VAL A 45 -15.42 -2.26 -2.44
C VAL A 45 -16.00 -3.49 -1.75
N SER A 46 -16.99 -4.13 -2.36
CA SER A 46 -17.62 -5.31 -1.78
C SER A 46 -16.61 -6.44 -1.56
N GLU A 47 -15.79 -6.66 -2.56
CA GLU A 47 -14.78 -7.72 -2.45
C GLU A 47 -13.78 -7.42 -1.36
N LEU A 48 -13.38 -6.15 -1.23
CA LEU A 48 -12.45 -5.76 -0.19
C LEU A 48 -13.08 -5.86 1.20
N GLN A 49 -14.36 -5.48 1.31
CA GLN A 49 -15.07 -5.63 2.57
C GLN A 49 -15.04 -7.06 3.05
N GLU A 50 -15.35 -7.96 2.15
CA GLU A 50 -15.41 -9.37 2.49
C GLU A 50 -14.04 -9.89 2.88
N ALA A 51 -13.03 -9.56 2.08
CA ALA A 51 -11.68 -10.04 2.33
C ALA A 51 -11.11 -9.50 3.63
N LEU A 52 -11.45 -8.26 3.99
CA LEU A 52 -10.84 -7.61 5.14
C LEU A 52 -11.71 -7.62 6.39
N GLY A 53 -12.95 -8.06 6.26
CA GLY A 53 -13.86 -8.05 7.40
C GLY A 53 -14.16 -6.64 7.91
N ALA A 54 -14.22 -5.67 7.02
CA ALA A 54 -14.40 -4.27 7.38
C ALA A 54 -15.71 -3.74 6.82
N SER A 55 -16.17 -2.62 7.35
CA SER A 55 -17.41 -2.02 6.87
C SER A 55 -17.19 -1.34 5.52
N GLN A 56 -18.28 -1.18 4.76
CA GLN A 56 -18.21 -0.49 3.49
C GLN A 56 -17.71 0.92 3.65
N GLN A 57 -18.19 1.60 4.68
CA GLN A 57 -17.81 2.99 4.90
C GLN A 57 -16.32 3.11 5.18
N ASN A 58 -15.79 2.20 5.97
CA ASN A 58 -14.38 2.23 6.30
C ASN A 58 -13.51 1.95 5.08
N VAL A 59 -13.87 0.93 4.29
CA VAL A 59 -13.14 0.60 3.08
C VAL A 59 -13.21 1.76 2.09
N SER A 60 -14.42 2.30 1.87
CA SER A 60 -14.59 3.41 0.92
C SER A 60 -13.80 4.63 1.32
N LYS A 61 -13.79 4.94 2.62
CA LYS A 61 -13.05 6.10 3.12
C LYS A 61 -11.55 5.96 2.80
N HIS A 62 -11.00 4.80 3.11
CA HIS A 62 -9.57 4.61 2.89
C HIS A 62 -9.21 4.49 1.42
N LEU A 63 -10.08 3.90 0.61
CA LEU A 63 -9.87 3.91 -0.84
C LEU A 63 -9.89 5.32 -1.40
N GLY A 64 -10.77 6.17 -0.88
CA GLY A 64 -10.80 7.57 -1.30
C GLY A 64 -9.50 8.28 -0.99
N ILE A 65 -8.94 8.04 0.18
CA ILE A 65 -7.66 8.64 0.56
C ILE A 65 -6.54 8.13 -0.34
N LEU A 66 -6.51 6.82 -0.58
CA LEU A 66 -5.50 6.23 -1.46
C LEU A 66 -5.63 6.75 -2.89
N HIS A 67 -6.85 6.90 -3.37
CA HIS A 67 -7.10 7.40 -4.70
C HIS A 67 -6.65 8.86 -4.83
N ALA A 68 -6.99 9.68 -3.84
CA ALA A 68 -6.60 11.08 -3.87
C ALA A 68 -5.08 11.25 -3.83
N ALA A 69 -4.38 10.30 -3.20
CA ALA A 69 -2.93 10.34 -3.13
C ALA A 69 -2.26 9.70 -4.36
N GLY A 70 -3.05 9.21 -5.30
CA GLY A 70 -2.49 8.61 -6.51
C GLY A 70 -1.95 7.20 -6.33
N MET A 71 -2.34 6.55 -5.24
CA MET A 71 -1.83 5.20 -4.94
C MET A 71 -2.67 4.11 -5.59
N VAL A 72 -3.94 4.38 -5.84
CA VAL A 72 -4.82 3.44 -6.53
C VAL A 72 -5.54 4.16 -7.65
N THR A 73 -5.96 3.40 -8.65
CA THR A 73 -6.81 3.90 -9.71
C THR A 73 -8.18 3.28 -9.56
N ARG A 74 -9.17 3.92 -10.14
CA ARG A 74 -10.55 3.45 -10.11
C ARG A 74 -11.04 3.38 -11.53
N THR A 75 -11.67 2.28 -11.87
CA THR A 75 -12.21 2.08 -13.21
C THR A 75 -13.65 1.62 -13.07
N LYS A 76 -14.54 2.24 -13.83
CA LYS A 76 -15.91 1.82 -13.82
C LYS A 76 -16.10 0.70 -14.82
N ASP A 77 -16.69 -0.41 -14.35
CA ASP A 77 -16.94 -1.55 -15.19
C ASP A 77 -18.42 -1.90 -15.03
N ARG A 78 -19.24 -1.43 -15.94
CA ARG A 78 -20.68 -1.59 -15.88
C ARG A 78 -21.24 -0.91 -14.64
N ASN A 79 -21.80 -1.69 -13.73
CA ASN A 79 -22.34 -1.13 -12.50
C ASN A 79 -21.35 -1.15 -11.35
N HIS A 80 -20.14 -1.62 -11.62
CA HIS A 80 -19.16 -1.79 -10.55
C HIS A 80 -18.00 -0.83 -10.72
N VAL A 81 -17.43 -0.42 -9.62
CA VAL A 81 -16.21 0.37 -9.64
C VAL A 81 -15.11 -0.54 -9.11
N ARG A 82 -14.06 -0.69 -9.88
CA ARG A 82 -12.94 -1.54 -9.50
C ARG A 82 -11.73 -0.68 -9.20
N TYR A 83 -10.99 -1.09 -8.20
CA TYR A 83 -9.79 -0.37 -7.78
C TYR A 83 -8.57 -1.24 -8.03
N SER A 84 -7.46 -0.63 -8.41
CA SER A 84 -6.21 -1.35 -8.57
C SER A 84 -5.06 -0.46 -8.14
N ILE A 85 -3.91 -1.07 -7.89
CA ILE A 85 -2.71 -0.32 -7.55
C ILE A 85 -2.33 0.53 -8.77
N ALA A 86 -1.96 1.79 -8.50
CA ALA A 86 -1.84 2.77 -9.57
C ALA A 86 -0.74 2.45 -10.57
N ASP A 87 0.43 2.00 -10.07
CA ASP A 87 1.52 1.72 -10.98
C ASP A 87 2.54 0.80 -10.32
N GLU A 88 3.52 0.42 -11.10
CA GLU A 88 4.56 -0.48 -10.65
C GLU A 88 5.33 0.08 -9.47
N GLY A 89 5.53 1.38 -9.43
CA GLY A 89 6.26 2.00 -8.34
C GLY A 89 5.61 1.78 -6.99
N VAL A 90 4.29 1.89 -6.93
CA VAL A 90 3.57 1.65 -5.68
C VAL A 90 3.69 0.19 -5.29
N PHE A 91 3.53 -0.71 -6.27
CA PHE A 91 3.64 -2.14 -6.02
C PHE A 91 5.03 -2.48 -5.49
N GLU A 92 6.07 -1.95 -6.12
CA GLU A 92 7.45 -2.23 -5.71
C GLU A 92 7.74 -1.67 -4.33
N LEU A 93 7.21 -0.52 -3.99
CA LEU A 93 7.39 0.03 -2.66
C LEU A 93 6.83 -0.92 -1.61
N CYS A 94 5.64 -1.44 -1.85
CA CYS A 94 5.03 -2.40 -0.93
C CYS A 94 5.88 -3.65 -0.79
N GLU A 95 6.43 -4.13 -1.91
CA GLU A 95 7.29 -5.31 -1.88
C GLU A 95 8.55 -5.07 -1.07
N GLN A 96 9.16 -3.90 -1.26
CA GLN A 96 10.41 -3.58 -0.57
C GLN A 96 10.20 -3.49 0.94
N VAL A 97 9.15 -2.81 1.36
CA VAL A 97 8.92 -2.65 2.79
C VAL A 97 8.56 -3.99 3.43
N CYS A 98 7.71 -4.77 2.76
CA CYS A 98 7.33 -6.08 3.26
C CYS A 98 8.55 -6.98 3.38
N GLY A 99 9.40 -7.00 2.35
CA GLY A 99 10.59 -7.83 2.37
C GLY A 99 11.57 -7.42 3.45
N GLY A 100 11.71 -6.11 3.68
CA GLY A 100 12.59 -5.62 4.73
C GLY A 100 12.15 -6.04 6.12
N VAL A 101 10.83 -5.92 6.36
CA VAL A 101 10.30 -6.33 7.65
C VAL A 101 10.45 -7.83 7.85
N ARG A 102 10.17 -8.61 6.81
CA ARG A 102 10.32 -10.05 6.92
C ARG A 102 11.77 -10.45 7.22
N ARG A 103 12.73 -9.78 6.58
CA ARG A 103 14.13 -10.06 6.86
C ARG A 103 14.48 -9.75 8.31
N GLN A 104 13.96 -8.64 8.83
CA GLN A 104 14.20 -8.31 10.24
C GLN A 104 13.60 -9.34 11.18
N LEU A 105 12.41 -9.82 10.87
CA LEU A 105 11.78 -10.84 11.69
C LEU A 105 12.57 -12.14 11.66
N ASP A 106 13.06 -12.51 10.48
CA ASP A 106 13.87 -13.73 10.36
C ASP A 106 15.15 -13.61 11.17
N GLU A 107 15.78 -12.45 11.15
CA GLU A 107 16.99 -12.22 11.92
C GLU A 107 16.72 -12.32 13.42
N LEU A 108 15.59 -11.79 13.86
CA LEU A 108 15.24 -11.90 15.26
C LEU A 108 14.99 -13.34 15.68
N GLU A 109 14.38 -14.11 14.82
CA GLU A 109 14.17 -15.52 15.12
C GLU A 109 15.46 -16.29 15.20
N THR A 110 16.45 -15.87 14.43
CA THR A 110 17.75 -16.51 14.49
C THR A 110 18.47 -16.18 15.78
N VAL A 111 18.35 -14.94 16.24
CA VAL A 111 19.04 -14.49 17.44
C VAL A 111 18.29 -14.90 18.69
N VAL A 112 16.98 -14.80 18.67
CA VAL A 112 16.17 -15.13 19.82
C VAL A 112 15.40 -16.40 19.50
N PRO A 113 15.76 -17.52 20.07
CA PRO A 113 15.09 -18.77 19.76
C PRO A 113 13.60 -18.67 20.01
N ARG A 114 12.84 -19.32 19.16
CA ARG A 114 11.41 -19.31 19.29
C ARG A 114 11.04 -20.20 20.40
N ALA A 115 10.88 -19.71 21.52
CA ALA A 115 10.67 -20.50 22.65
C ALA A 115 9.36 -21.19 22.60
N ALA A 116 8.38 -20.57 22.21
CA ALA A 116 7.17 -21.18 22.29
C ALA A 116 6.43 -20.87 21.19
N THR A 117 6.14 -21.70 20.50
CA THR A 117 5.36 -21.37 19.45
C THR A 117 4.11 -21.58 19.80
N ARG A 118 3.65 -21.24 20.03
CA ARG A 118 2.48 -21.51 20.26
C ARG A 118 1.84 -21.52 19.50
#